data_8f78cbb411ea63588f11f8a1b457b96a
#
_entry.id   8f78cbb411ea63588f11f8a1b457b96a
#
_cell.length_a   1.000
_cell.length_b   1.000
_cell.length_c   1.000
_cell.angle_alpha   90.00
_cell.angle_beta   90.00
_cell.angle_gamma   90.00
#
_symmetry.space_group_name_H-M   'P 1'
#
loop_
_entity.id
_entity.type
_entity.pdbx_description
1 polymer ?
#
loop_
_entity_poly.entity_id
_entity_poly.type
_entity_poly.pdbx_seq_one_letter_code
_entity_poly.pdbx_strand_id
1 'polypeptide(L)'
;MNSAPDFLALARPEVPPLPIYNAGLSSEAVRARYGVDRIARLGSNENPYGPSPRVAQALADLAQQVLWYSDSDSRALREAIAAQCGTTAPCVVVGNGSESILQMLCLALLSPGERVLTQRPAFGLHEIYPRMMGAEVELLDLTPALGFDVDAWCAALARGPKIAMLANPSNPVGCLFDSAAFARLLDATPAGTLLVVDEAYVEYARLTPGFPDALPMLRDWGGAWIALRTFSKAYGLAGLRVGYGIASDAALVELLDRVRTPFGVSLAAQLAARAALDDEAHMRAGVARTVAQREAMRSALVAMGLRVAPSATNFLFVDLGRPNGPVNEALLAAGVIVKAWKEPGFTQFLRISVGSEADNALCLQTLRAALAGQAADC
;
A
#
# COMPACT_ATOMS: atom_id res chain seq x y z
N MET A 1 9.54 -25.83 41.48
CA MET A 1 8.49 -25.24 40.61
C MET A 1 9.25 -24.63 39.41
N ASN A 2 9.10 -25.20 38.22
CA ASN A 2 9.65 -24.58 37.05
C ASN A 2 8.91 -23.27 36.79
N SER A 3 9.58 -22.15 36.88
CA SER A 3 9.04 -20.85 36.40
C SER A 3 8.67 -20.98 34.92
N ALA A 4 7.53 -20.38 34.55
CA ALA A 4 7.17 -20.30 33.12
C ALA A 4 8.33 -19.69 32.32
N PRO A 5 8.58 -20.17 31.07
CA PRO A 5 9.66 -19.62 30.24
C PRO A 5 9.46 -18.13 30.01
N ASP A 6 10.50 -17.35 30.16
CA ASP A 6 10.50 -15.93 29.80
C ASP A 6 10.81 -15.77 28.30
N PHE A 7 9.76 -15.74 27.46
CA PHE A 7 9.91 -15.58 26.01
C PHE A 7 10.44 -14.20 25.60
N LEU A 8 10.26 -13.15 26.44
CA LEU A 8 10.81 -11.84 26.16
C LEU A 8 12.35 -11.84 26.25
N ALA A 9 12.91 -12.60 27.20
CA ALA A 9 14.36 -12.76 27.31
C ALA A 9 14.98 -13.55 26.13
N LEU A 10 14.17 -14.34 25.41
CA LEU A 10 14.62 -15.07 24.21
C LEU A 10 14.46 -14.27 22.92
N ALA A 11 13.68 -13.19 22.95
CA ALA A 11 13.44 -12.38 21.75
C ALA A 11 14.67 -11.55 21.39
N ARG A 12 14.85 -11.29 20.09
CA ARG A 12 15.79 -10.27 19.64
C ARG A 12 15.36 -8.91 20.19
N PRO A 13 16.32 -8.04 20.60
CA PRO A 13 15.98 -6.77 21.27
C PRO A 13 15.14 -5.82 20.41
N GLU A 14 15.20 -5.95 19.08
CA GLU A 14 14.44 -5.14 18.13
C GLU A 14 12.95 -5.52 18.09
N VAL A 15 12.59 -6.76 18.48
CA VAL A 15 11.22 -7.28 18.28
C VAL A 15 10.22 -6.79 19.32
N PRO A 16 10.49 -6.80 20.65
CA PRO A 16 9.51 -6.39 21.65
C PRO A 16 8.98 -4.95 21.50
N PRO A 17 9.76 -3.95 21.05
CA PRO A 17 9.24 -2.59 20.87
C PRO A 17 8.42 -2.39 19.59
N LEU A 18 8.37 -3.37 18.67
CA LEU A 18 7.62 -3.22 17.43
C LEU A 18 6.11 -3.19 17.69
N PRO A 19 5.35 -2.31 17.00
CA PRO A 19 3.92 -2.33 17.09
C PRO A 19 3.34 -3.59 16.42
N ILE A 20 2.30 -4.17 17.01
CA ILE A 20 1.49 -5.18 16.34
C ILE A 20 0.74 -4.49 15.21
N TYR A 21 0.82 -5.03 13.99
CA TYR A 21 0.15 -4.46 12.83
C TYR A 21 -1.37 -4.40 13.05
N ASN A 22 -1.94 -3.20 12.89
CA ASN A 22 -3.36 -2.96 13.09
C ASN A 22 -4.11 -2.98 11.75
N ALA A 23 -4.71 -4.12 11.42
CA ALA A 23 -5.54 -4.27 10.22
C ALA A 23 -6.90 -3.54 10.30
N GLY A 24 -7.32 -3.07 11.48
CA GLY A 24 -8.67 -2.54 11.74
C GLY A 24 -9.63 -3.64 12.19
N LEU A 25 -10.91 -3.28 12.34
CA LEU A 25 -11.95 -4.25 12.71
C LEU A 25 -12.43 -5.04 11.49
N SER A 26 -12.71 -6.33 11.66
CA SER A 26 -13.36 -7.14 10.65
C SER A 26 -14.86 -6.81 10.55
N SER A 27 -15.49 -7.16 9.42
CA SER A 27 -16.93 -7.01 9.24
C SER A 27 -17.73 -7.76 10.32
N GLU A 28 -17.27 -8.95 10.70
CA GLU A 28 -17.89 -9.80 11.73
C GLU A 28 -17.81 -9.13 13.10
N ALA A 29 -16.66 -8.55 13.44
CA ALA A 29 -16.48 -7.83 14.70
C ALA A 29 -17.39 -6.59 14.78
N VAL A 30 -17.58 -5.87 13.68
CA VAL A 30 -18.48 -4.71 13.63
C VAL A 30 -19.94 -5.16 13.76
N ARG A 31 -20.37 -6.20 13.04
CA ARG A 31 -21.71 -6.78 13.20
C ARG A 31 -21.99 -7.19 14.64
N ALA A 32 -21.07 -7.93 15.23
CA ALA A 32 -21.22 -8.42 16.59
C ALA A 32 -21.29 -7.28 17.62
N ARG A 33 -20.52 -6.20 17.42
CA ARG A 33 -20.44 -5.10 18.38
C ARG A 33 -21.63 -4.13 18.28
N TYR A 34 -22.11 -3.85 17.06
CA TYR A 34 -23.09 -2.78 16.82
C TYR A 34 -24.46 -3.28 16.33
N GLY A 35 -24.62 -4.58 16.09
CA GLY A 35 -25.91 -5.15 15.67
C GLY A 35 -26.34 -4.71 14.27
N VAL A 36 -25.39 -4.43 13.35
CA VAL A 36 -25.68 -3.95 11.99
C VAL A 36 -25.49 -5.07 10.98
N ASP A 37 -26.41 -5.18 10.03
CA ASP A 37 -26.35 -6.20 8.98
C ASP A 37 -25.48 -5.74 7.79
N ARG A 38 -25.69 -4.50 7.34
CA ARG A 38 -24.97 -3.92 6.22
C ARG A 38 -23.62 -3.38 6.67
N ILE A 39 -22.56 -3.74 5.94
CA ILE A 39 -21.20 -3.23 6.18
C ILE A 39 -20.64 -2.60 4.89
N ALA A 40 -20.27 -1.33 4.97
CA ALA A 40 -19.48 -0.64 3.96
C ALA A 40 -17.97 -0.74 4.33
N ARG A 41 -17.21 -1.52 3.57
CA ARG A 41 -15.77 -1.77 3.82
C ARG A 41 -14.91 -0.73 3.13
N LEU A 42 -14.67 0.39 3.80
CA LEU A 42 -13.92 1.53 3.27
C LEU A 42 -12.59 1.77 4.01
N GLY A 43 -12.01 0.74 4.63
CA GLY A 43 -10.82 0.86 5.47
C GLY A 43 -9.52 0.29 4.87
N SER A 44 -9.58 -0.58 3.85
CA SER A 44 -8.42 -1.37 3.39
C SER A 44 -8.03 -1.13 1.93
N ASN A 45 -8.61 -0.11 1.28
CA ASN A 45 -8.31 0.24 -0.11
C ASN A 45 -8.54 -0.93 -1.09
N GLU A 46 -9.58 -1.71 -0.83
CA GLU A 46 -10.01 -2.81 -1.70
C GLU A 46 -10.71 -2.26 -2.95
N ASN A 47 -10.75 -3.04 -4.03
CA ASN A 47 -11.47 -2.68 -5.25
C ASN A 47 -12.94 -3.10 -5.12
N PRO A 48 -13.92 -2.18 -5.13
CA PRO A 48 -15.33 -2.51 -4.95
C PRO A 48 -15.94 -3.23 -6.17
N TYR A 49 -15.28 -3.20 -7.32
CA TYR A 49 -15.78 -3.81 -8.57
C TYR A 49 -15.28 -5.24 -8.78
N GLY A 50 -14.40 -5.72 -7.88
CA GLY A 50 -13.88 -7.09 -7.92
C GLY A 50 -12.88 -7.36 -9.06
N PRO A 51 -12.43 -8.61 -9.16
CA PRO A 51 -11.50 -9.05 -10.19
C PRO A 51 -12.20 -9.28 -11.55
N SER A 52 -11.38 -9.40 -12.62
CA SER A 52 -11.84 -9.83 -13.93
C SER A 52 -12.60 -11.17 -13.87
N PRO A 53 -13.67 -11.35 -14.65
CA PRO A 53 -14.33 -12.64 -14.81
C PRO A 53 -13.41 -13.78 -15.27
N ARG A 54 -12.32 -13.46 -15.97
CA ARG A 54 -11.27 -14.45 -16.34
C ARG A 54 -10.61 -15.09 -15.13
N VAL A 55 -10.54 -14.39 -14.00
CA VAL A 55 -10.01 -14.93 -12.75
C VAL A 55 -10.86 -16.10 -12.25
N ALA A 56 -12.19 -15.97 -12.27
CA ALA A 56 -13.09 -17.06 -11.88
C ALA A 56 -12.92 -18.28 -12.78
N GLN A 57 -12.76 -18.07 -14.09
CA GLN A 57 -12.50 -19.15 -15.06
C GLN A 57 -11.16 -19.85 -14.78
N ALA A 58 -10.09 -19.07 -14.52
CA ALA A 58 -8.76 -19.62 -14.23
C ALA A 58 -8.72 -20.42 -12.91
N LEU A 59 -9.63 -20.15 -11.98
CA LEU A 59 -9.74 -20.85 -10.70
C LEU A 59 -10.77 -21.99 -10.70
N ALA A 60 -11.51 -22.20 -11.78
CA ALA A 60 -12.60 -23.19 -11.83
C ALA A 60 -12.15 -24.62 -11.47
N ASP A 61 -11.00 -25.03 -11.97
CA ASP A 61 -10.43 -26.37 -11.74
C ASP A 61 -9.37 -26.42 -10.62
N LEU A 62 -9.28 -25.36 -9.80
CA LEU A 62 -8.26 -25.24 -8.76
C LEU A 62 -8.28 -26.42 -7.78
N ALA A 63 -9.49 -26.91 -7.41
CA ALA A 63 -9.64 -28.01 -6.47
C ALA A 63 -8.93 -29.31 -6.92
N GLN A 64 -8.78 -29.51 -8.22
CA GLN A 64 -8.07 -30.67 -8.78
C GLN A 64 -6.54 -30.50 -8.77
N GLN A 65 -6.06 -29.28 -8.60
CA GLN A 65 -4.64 -28.92 -8.67
C GLN A 65 -3.99 -28.66 -7.31
N VAL A 66 -4.78 -28.40 -6.25
CA VAL A 66 -4.27 -28.03 -4.92
C VAL A 66 -3.47 -29.14 -4.21
N LEU A 67 -3.46 -30.35 -4.73
CA LEU A 67 -2.65 -31.43 -4.18
C LEU A 67 -1.14 -31.25 -4.44
N TRP A 68 -0.78 -30.40 -5.41
CA TRP A 68 0.61 -30.13 -5.75
C TRP A 68 1.07 -28.74 -5.28
N TYR A 69 2.35 -28.62 -4.95
CA TYR A 69 2.95 -27.31 -4.76
C TYR A 69 2.87 -26.47 -6.04
N SER A 70 2.74 -25.15 -5.87
CA SER A 70 2.84 -24.19 -6.97
C SER A 70 4.26 -24.19 -7.58
N ASP A 71 4.43 -23.53 -8.74
CA ASP A 71 5.77 -23.21 -9.24
C ASP A 71 6.46 -22.27 -8.25
N SER A 72 7.55 -22.75 -7.63
CA SER A 72 8.35 -22.00 -6.66
C SER A 72 8.83 -20.66 -7.21
N ASP A 73 9.18 -20.63 -8.50
CA ASP A 73 9.77 -19.45 -9.15
C ASP A 73 8.71 -18.54 -9.79
N SER A 74 7.44 -19.00 -9.81
CA SER A 74 6.33 -18.26 -10.45
C SER A 74 6.69 -17.84 -11.90
N ARG A 75 7.36 -18.73 -12.65
CA ARG A 75 8.00 -18.42 -13.94
C ARG A 75 7.03 -17.83 -14.94
N ALA A 76 5.89 -18.48 -15.17
CA ALA A 76 4.89 -18.01 -16.13
C ALA A 76 4.34 -16.63 -15.76
N LEU A 77 4.22 -16.31 -14.46
CA LEU A 77 3.79 -14.99 -13.99
C LEU A 77 4.91 -13.95 -14.14
N ARG A 78 6.17 -14.29 -13.82
CA ARG A 78 7.34 -13.42 -14.05
C ARG A 78 7.46 -13.04 -15.53
N GLU A 79 7.31 -14.00 -16.45
CA GLU A 79 7.35 -13.76 -17.90
C GLU A 79 6.25 -12.82 -18.37
N ALA A 80 5.02 -13.00 -17.87
CA ALA A 80 3.89 -12.14 -18.20
C ALA A 80 4.09 -10.71 -17.72
N ILE A 81 4.53 -10.54 -16.47
CA ILE A 81 4.85 -9.23 -15.89
C ILE A 81 5.98 -8.56 -16.67
N ALA A 82 7.03 -9.30 -16.99
CA ALA A 82 8.16 -8.80 -17.75
C ALA A 82 7.73 -8.27 -19.12
N ALA A 83 6.90 -9.02 -19.85
CA ALA A 83 6.35 -8.60 -21.13
C ALA A 83 5.52 -7.31 -21.01
N GLN A 84 4.63 -7.23 -20.00
CA GLN A 84 3.79 -6.04 -19.78
C GLN A 84 4.59 -4.81 -19.37
N CYS A 85 5.66 -5.01 -18.59
CA CYS A 85 6.48 -3.91 -18.06
C CYS A 85 7.68 -3.57 -18.93
N GLY A 86 7.90 -4.26 -20.07
CA GLY A 86 9.04 -4.02 -20.98
C GLY A 86 10.39 -4.34 -20.33
N THR A 87 10.48 -5.43 -19.57
CA THR A 87 11.70 -5.90 -18.89
C THR A 87 11.93 -7.40 -19.17
N THR A 88 12.86 -8.03 -18.48
CA THR A 88 13.14 -9.47 -18.58
C THR A 88 12.69 -10.20 -17.31
N ALA A 89 12.28 -11.46 -17.41
CA ALA A 89 11.81 -12.24 -16.28
C ALA A 89 12.81 -12.34 -15.11
N PRO A 90 14.14 -12.41 -15.32
CA PRO A 90 15.12 -12.35 -14.24
C PRO A 90 15.08 -11.06 -13.41
N CYS A 91 14.62 -9.93 -13.96
CA CYS A 91 14.46 -8.66 -13.23
C CYS A 91 13.12 -8.55 -12.51
N VAL A 92 12.28 -9.58 -12.51
CA VAL A 92 10.97 -9.59 -11.84
C VAL A 92 11.02 -10.52 -10.63
N VAL A 93 10.62 -10.03 -9.46
CA VAL A 93 10.36 -10.83 -8.26
C VAL A 93 8.87 -10.87 -7.99
N VAL A 94 8.33 -12.04 -7.62
CA VAL A 94 6.91 -12.21 -7.23
C VAL A 94 6.85 -12.57 -5.75
N GLY A 95 5.92 -11.96 -5.01
CA GLY A 95 5.78 -12.16 -3.58
C GLY A 95 4.33 -12.33 -3.12
N ASN A 96 4.17 -12.76 -1.88
CA ASN A 96 2.88 -12.84 -1.18
C ASN A 96 2.35 -11.42 -0.84
N GLY A 97 1.91 -10.69 -1.88
CA GLY A 97 1.77 -9.25 -1.91
C GLY A 97 3.12 -8.55 -2.09
N SER A 98 3.11 -7.26 -2.51
CA SER A 98 4.33 -6.44 -2.51
C SER A 98 4.94 -6.28 -1.11
N GLU A 99 4.14 -6.48 -0.08
CA GLU A 99 4.54 -6.51 1.33
C GLU A 99 5.67 -7.51 1.61
N SER A 100 5.57 -8.75 1.13
CA SER A 100 6.62 -9.75 1.35
C SER A 100 7.93 -9.37 0.65
N ILE A 101 7.87 -8.59 -0.43
CA ILE A 101 9.07 -8.09 -1.12
C ILE A 101 9.76 -7.01 -0.28
N LEU A 102 8.99 -6.12 0.37
CA LEU A 102 9.56 -5.18 1.36
C LEU A 102 10.29 -5.92 2.49
N GLN A 103 9.69 -7.00 3.01
CA GLN A 103 10.34 -7.83 4.02
C GLN A 103 11.62 -8.49 3.47
N MET A 104 11.58 -9.07 2.27
CA MET A 104 12.75 -9.68 1.63
C MET A 104 13.88 -8.66 1.43
N LEU A 105 13.57 -7.42 1.01
CA LEU A 105 14.56 -6.34 0.88
C LEU A 105 15.25 -6.06 2.21
N CYS A 106 14.47 -5.95 3.29
CA CYS A 106 15.04 -5.73 4.61
C CYS A 106 15.90 -6.91 5.09
N LEU A 107 15.42 -8.15 4.90
CA LEU A 107 16.16 -9.37 5.27
C LEU A 107 17.46 -9.55 4.49
N ALA A 108 17.47 -9.21 3.20
CA ALA A 108 18.63 -9.40 2.34
C ALA A 108 19.69 -8.29 2.49
N LEU A 109 19.26 -7.07 2.83
CA LEU A 109 20.12 -5.90 2.65
C LEU A 109 20.43 -5.15 3.95
N LEU A 110 19.65 -5.29 5.03
CA LEU A 110 19.79 -4.48 6.23
C LEU A 110 20.47 -5.23 7.37
N SER A 111 21.44 -4.57 7.98
CA SER A 111 22.06 -4.92 9.25
C SER A 111 21.73 -3.86 10.31
N PRO A 112 21.87 -4.16 11.61
CA PRO A 112 21.67 -3.17 12.68
C PRO A 112 22.52 -1.91 12.48
N GLY A 113 21.91 -0.74 12.71
CA GLY A 113 22.56 0.58 12.58
C GLY A 113 22.60 1.13 11.14
N GLU A 114 22.20 0.36 10.11
CA GLU A 114 22.10 0.91 8.77
C GLU A 114 20.88 1.83 8.63
N ARG A 115 21.00 2.88 7.81
CA ARG A 115 19.98 3.92 7.69
C ARG A 115 18.99 3.65 6.57
N VAL A 116 17.71 3.81 6.90
CA VAL A 116 16.59 3.74 5.96
C VAL A 116 15.82 5.06 5.99
N LEU A 117 15.52 5.59 4.82
CA LEU A 117 14.75 6.82 4.65
C LEU A 117 13.33 6.48 4.20
N THR A 118 12.33 7.09 4.84
CA THR A 118 10.93 7.07 4.38
C THR A 118 10.20 8.31 4.85
N GLN A 119 8.92 8.45 4.57
CA GLN A 119 8.09 9.58 4.98
C GLN A 119 7.23 9.28 6.21
N ARG A 120 6.65 10.33 6.80
CA ARG A 120 5.61 10.26 7.82
C ARG A 120 4.43 11.20 7.48
N PRO A 121 3.16 10.74 7.47
CA PRO A 121 2.74 9.35 7.67
C PRO A 121 3.05 8.47 6.46
N ALA A 122 3.26 7.16 6.68
CA ALA A 122 3.58 6.21 5.64
C ALA A 122 2.76 4.92 5.77
N PHE A 123 2.93 4.01 4.81
CA PHE A 123 2.55 2.62 4.99
C PHE A 123 3.45 2.01 6.08
N GLY A 124 2.87 1.62 7.21
CA GLY A 124 3.62 1.28 8.42
C GLY A 124 4.72 0.23 8.23
N LEU A 125 4.65 -0.61 7.18
CA LEU A 125 5.68 -1.61 6.92
C LEU A 125 6.96 -1.02 6.30
N HIS A 126 6.93 0.20 5.78
CA HIS A 126 8.14 0.94 5.41
C HIS A 126 8.99 1.33 6.63
N GLU A 127 8.40 1.28 7.82
CA GLU A 127 9.08 1.55 9.09
C GLU A 127 9.30 0.27 9.91
N ILE A 128 8.27 -0.59 10.01
CA ILE A 128 8.30 -1.78 10.87
C ILE A 128 9.37 -2.78 10.40
N TYR A 129 9.47 -3.08 9.11
CA TYR A 129 10.43 -4.05 8.60
C TYR A 129 11.89 -3.62 8.75
N PRO A 130 12.27 -2.37 8.41
CA PRO A 130 13.62 -1.91 8.72
C PRO A 130 13.95 -1.94 10.22
N ARG A 131 13.04 -1.47 11.09
CA ARG A 131 13.23 -1.51 12.55
C ARG A 131 13.36 -2.95 13.08
N MET A 132 12.64 -3.91 12.50
CA MET A 132 12.76 -5.34 12.81
C MET A 132 14.17 -5.86 12.53
N MET A 133 14.92 -5.24 11.61
CA MET A 133 16.31 -5.58 11.31
C MET A 133 17.32 -4.78 12.14
N GLY A 134 16.86 -3.90 13.04
CA GLY A 134 17.72 -3.01 13.83
C GLY A 134 18.23 -1.79 13.06
N ALA A 135 17.64 -1.49 11.91
CA ALA A 135 18.00 -0.32 11.13
C ALA A 135 17.44 0.98 11.75
N GLU A 136 18.16 2.07 11.54
CA GLU A 136 17.74 3.42 11.91
C GLU A 136 16.85 3.98 10.81
N VAL A 137 15.59 4.30 11.16
CA VAL A 137 14.61 4.83 10.22
C VAL A 137 14.47 6.33 10.38
N GLU A 138 14.89 7.07 9.35
CA GLU A 138 14.69 8.50 9.24
C GLU A 138 13.32 8.74 8.57
N LEU A 139 12.47 9.54 9.25
CA LEU A 139 11.12 9.87 8.81
C LEU A 139 11.07 11.32 8.36
N LEU A 140 10.69 11.57 7.10
CA LEU A 140 10.47 12.92 6.58
C LEU A 140 9.00 13.31 6.71
N ASP A 141 8.76 14.47 7.29
CA ASP A 141 7.41 15.01 7.41
C ASP A 141 6.90 15.53 6.07
N LEU A 142 5.59 15.52 5.90
CA LEU A 142 4.92 16.18 4.78
C LEU A 142 4.90 17.69 4.99
N THR A 143 4.76 18.41 3.89
CA THR A 143 4.47 19.85 3.95
C THR A 143 3.12 20.13 4.63
N PRO A 144 2.86 21.37 5.12
CA PRO A 144 1.54 21.72 5.62
C PRO A 144 0.39 21.55 4.61
N ALA A 145 0.70 21.50 3.31
CA ALA A 145 -0.25 21.21 2.24
C ALA A 145 -0.53 19.72 2.05
N LEU A 146 0.04 18.84 2.88
CA LEU A 146 -0.04 17.39 2.79
C LEU A 146 0.60 16.82 1.50
N GLY A 147 1.59 17.49 0.97
CA GLY A 147 2.44 17.08 -0.14
C GLY A 147 3.82 16.66 0.34
N PHE A 148 4.62 16.10 -0.54
CA PHE A 148 6.03 15.80 -0.26
C PHE A 148 6.87 17.09 -0.16
N ASP A 149 7.79 17.12 0.78
CA ASP A 149 8.86 18.13 0.83
C ASP A 149 10.04 17.66 -0.01
N VAL A 150 10.08 18.10 -1.26
CA VAL A 150 11.08 17.67 -2.25
C VAL A 150 12.50 18.06 -1.80
N ASP A 151 12.68 19.24 -1.19
CA ASP A 151 13.98 19.72 -0.75
C ASP A 151 14.48 18.89 0.43
N ALA A 152 13.61 18.59 1.40
CA ALA A 152 13.93 17.70 2.50
C ALA A 152 14.30 16.28 2.03
N TRP A 153 13.57 15.73 1.04
CA TRP A 153 13.88 14.44 0.43
C TRP A 153 15.26 14.46 -0.23
N CYS A 154 15.56 15.45 -1.08
CA CYS A 154 16.85 15.57 -1.74
C CYS A 154 18.00 15.70 -0.72
N ALA A 155 17.84 16.51 0.31
CA ALA A 155 18.84 16.68 1.37
C ALA A 155 19.06 15.40 2.18
N ALA A 156 18.00 14.62 2.44
CA ALA A 156 18.10 13.34 3.14
C ALA A 156 18.78 12.26 2.29
N LEU A 157 18.43 12.17 1.00
CA LEU A 157 19.06 11.26 0.05
C LEU A 157 20.56 11.53 -0.10
N ALA A 158 20.96 12.80 -0.17
CA ALA A 158 22.37 13.18 -0.27
C ALA A 158 23.23 12.70 0.92
N ARG A 159 22.60 12.35 2.07
CA ARG A 159 23.31 11.74 3.22
C ARG A 159 23.58 10.24 3.04
N GLY A 160 23.16 9.63 1.94
CA GLY A 160 23.42 8.23 1.59
C GLY A 160 22.77 7.21 2.54
N PRO A 161 21.41 7.17 2.66
CA PRO A 161 20.77 6.04 3.32
C PRO A 161 21.04 4.75 2.54
N LYS A 162 21.08 3.59 3.21
CA LYS A 162 21.21 2.30 2.53
C LYS A 162 20.02 2.00 1.61
N ILE A 163 18.82 2.29 2.13
CA ILE A 163 17.57 2.13 1.41
C ILE A 163 16.72 3.39 1.58
N ALA A 164 16.15 3.91 0.49
CA ALA A 164 15.12 4.92 0.52
C ALA A 164 13.81 4.30 0.03
N MET A 165 12.78 4.26 0.91
CA MET A 165 11.45 3.71 0.61
C MET A 165 10.46 4.83 0.35
N LEU A 166 10.01 4.95 -0.88
CA LEU A 166 9.14 6.00 -1.38
C LEU A 166 7.84 5.40 -1.92
N ALA A 167 6.69 5.71 -1.30
CA ALA A 167 5.40 5.39 -1.90
C ALA A 167 4.96 6.51 -2.85
N ASN A 168 4.81 6.23 -4.13
CA ASN A 168 4.38 7.18 -5.15
C ASN A 168 3.31 6.58 -6.07
N PRO A 169 2.00 6.86 -5.82
CA PRO A 169 1.45 7.79 -4.80
C PRO A 169 1.57 7.32 -3.36
N SER A 170 1.56 8.27 -2.44
CA SER A 170 1.66 8.06 -1.00
C SER A 170 0.44 7.31 -0.43
N ASN A 171 0.67 6.42 0.52
CA ASN A 171 -0.33 5.88 1.43
C ASN A 171 0.12 6.21 2.87
N PRO A 172 -0.68 6.96 3.66
CA PRO A 172 -2.15 7.12 3.58
C PRO A 172 -2.64 8.40 2.89
N VAL A 173 -1.79 9.28 2.40
CA VAL A 173 -2.19 10.65 2.03
C VAL A 173 -2.76 10.71 0.61
N GLY A 174 -2.15 10.01 -0.35
CA GLY A 174 -2.56 10.02 -1.75
C GLY A 174 -1.77 11.00 -2.62
N CYS A 175 -0.93 11.86 -2.03
CA CYS A 175 -0.07 12.78 -2.76
C CYS A 175 0.97 12.04 -3.61
N LEU A 176 1.52 12.73 -4.60
CA LEU A 176 2.55 12.19 -5.48
C LEU A 176 3.69 13.21 -5.69
N PHE A 177 4.86 12.72 -6.06
CA PHE A 177 5.86 13.52 -6.74
C PHE A 177 5.47 13.63 -8.21
N ASP A 178 5.50 14.83 -8.76
CA ASP A 178 5.41 15.02 -10.20
C ASP A 178 6.73 14.63 -10.89
N SER A 179 6.73 14.65 -12.22
CA SER A 179 7.91 14.23 -12.99
C SER A 179 9.16 15.05 -12.68
N ALA A 180 9.02 16.36 -12.45
CA ALA A 180 10.14 17.24 -12.15
C ALA A 180 10.71 16.98 -10.75
N ALA A 181 9.83 16.83 -9.76
CA ALA A 181 10.23 16.47 -8.41
C ALA A 181 10.88 15.08 -8.35
N PHE A 182 10.32 14.09 -9.07
CA PHE A 182 10.88 12.75 -9.11
C PHE A 182 12.26 12.73 -9.78
N ALA A 183 12.48 13.49 -10.86
CA ALA A 183 13.81 13.63 -11.47
C ALA A 183 14.84 14.20 -10.47
N ARG A 184 14.46 15.23 -9.70
CA ARG A 184 15.34 15.79 -8.65
C ARG A 184 15.71 14.76 -7.57
N LEU A 185 14.78 13.88 -7.20
CA LEU A 185 15.08 12.80 -6.26
C LEU A 185 16.11 11.82 -6.84
N LEU A 186 15.95 11.44 -8.11
CA LEU A 186 16.88 10.55 -8.79
C LEU A 186 18.29 11.16 -8.82
N ASP A 187 18.39 12.43 -9.19
CA ASP A 187 19.67 13.17 -9.23
C ASP A 187 20.33 13.29 -7.85
N ALA A 188 19.53 13.40 -6.78
CA ALA A 188 20.01 13.50 -5.40
C ALA A 188 20.39 12.14 -4.77
N THR A 189 20.01 11.03 -5.39
CA THR A 189 20.21 9.68 -4.85
C THR A 189 21.62 9.16 -5.16
N PRO A 190 22.48 8.93 -4.16
CA PRO A 190 23.85 8.48 -4.42
C PRO A 190 23.89 6.99 -4.82
N ALA A 191 24.96 6.61 -5.53
CA ALA A 191 25.14 5.26 -6.09
C ALA A 191 25.07 4.11 -5.07
N GLY A 192 25.30 4.38 -3.77
CA GLY A 192 25.20 3.38 -2.70
C GLY A 192 23.83 3.18 -2.09
N THR A 193 22.81 3.91 -2.56
CA THR A 193 21.43 3.85 -2.06
C THR A 193 20.55 3.02 -2.99
N LEU A 194 19.84 2.04 -2.43
CA LEU A 194 18.74 1.38 -3.14
C LEU A 194 17.47 2.22 -3.03
N LEU A 195 16.93 2.67 -4.17
CA LEU A 195 15.64 3.35 -4.22
C LEU A 195 14.51 2.32 -4.40
N VAL A 196 13.63 2.21 -3.40
CA VAL A 196 12.42 1.39 -3.44
C VAL A 196 11.23 2.29 -3.73
N VAL A 197 10.64 2.16 -4.90
CA VAL A 197 9.45 2.93 -5.32
C VAL A 197 8.23 2.05 -5.17
N ASP A 198 7.43 2.28 -4.13
CA ASP A 198 6.17 1.56 -3.92
C ASP A 198 5.06 2.20 -4.76
N GLU A 199 4.75 1.55 -5.86
CA GLU A 199 3.72 1.93 -6.84
C GLU A 199 2.42 1.12 -6.68
N ALA A 200 2.02 0.77 -5.45
CA ALA A 200 0.82 -0.04 -5.20
C ALA A 200 -0.48 0.57 -5.79
N TYR A 201 -0.46 1.84 -6.17
CA TYR A 201 -1.61 2.57 -6.72
C TYR A 201 -1.33 3.14 -8.12
N VAL A 202 -0.32 2.65 -8.83
CA VAL A 202 0.11 3.16 -10.14
C VAL A 202 -1.00 3.23 -11.18
N GLU A 203 -1.90 2.24 -11.20
CA GLU A 203 -2.99 2.18 -12.16
C GLU A 203 -3.98 3.34 -11.99
N TYR A 204 -4.24 3.77 -10.76
CA TYR A 204 -5.06 4.95 -10.45
C TYR A 204 -4.31 6.25 -10.75
N ALA A 205 -3.02 6.29 -10.40
CA ALA A 205 -2.18 7.46 -10.55
C ALA A 205 -1.95 7.85 -12.02
N ARG A 206 -1.92 6.89 -12.93
CA ARG A 206 -1.80 7.12 -14.38
C ARG A 206 -2.93 7.97 -14.98
N LEU A 207 -4.07 8.08 -14.30
CA LEU A 207 -5.17 8.98 -14.68
C LEU A 207 -5.04 10.38 -14.06
N THR A 208 -3.99 10.63 -13.28
CA THR A 208 -3.73 11.93 -12.65
C THR A 208 -2.74 12.73 -13.50
N PRO A 209 -3.08 13.95 -13.95
CA PRO A 209 -2.13 14.79 -14.68
C PRO A 209 -0.84 15.02 -13.90
N GLY A 210 0.29 14.95 -14.60
CA GLY A 210 1.63 15.17 -14.02
C GLY A 210 2.22 13.95 -13.29
N PHE A 211 1.49 12.83 -13.17
CA PHE A 211 2.06 11.60 -12.61
C PHE A 211 3.21 11.08 -13.49
N PRO A 212 4.42 10.86 -12.95
CA PRO A 212 5.51 10.25 -13.69
C PRO A 212 5.24 8.75 -13.87
N ASP A 213 5.43 8.20 -15.06
CA ASP A 213 5.68 6.77 -15.16
C ASP A 213 7.12 6.53 -14.64
N ALA A 214 7.24 5.95 -13.43
CA ALA A 214 8.54 5.82 -12.79
C ALA A 214 9.48 4.87 -13.55
N LEU A 215 8.97 3.81 -14.18
CA LEU A 215 9.82 2.79 -14.82
C LEU A 215 10.74 3.35 -15.93
N PRO A 216 10.28 4.16 -16.91
CA PRO A 216 11.18 4.79 -17.85
C PRO A 216 12.23 5.67 -17.18
N MET A 217 11.82 6.53 -16.25
CA MET A 217 12.73 7.44 -15.54
C MET A 217 13.79 6.69 -14.72
N LEU A 218 13.41 5.61 -14.04
CA LEU A 218 14.32 4.76 -13.28
C LEU A 218 15.34 4.05 -14.17
N ARG A 219 14.93 3.59 -15.35
CA ARG A 219 15.84 2.95 -16.32
C ARG A 219 16.84 3.94 -16.88
N ASP A 220 16.37 5.14 -17.24
CA ASP A 220 17.24 6.19 -17.78
C ASP A 220 18.22 6.70 -16.72
N TRP A 221 17.82 6.73 -15.45
CA TRP A 221 18.69 7.11 -14.32
C TRP A 221 19.85 6.13 -14.10
N GLY A 222 19.61 4.82 -14.28
CA GLY A 222 20.67 3.79 -14.21
C GLY A 222 21.24 3.49 -12.81
N GLY A 223 20.65 4.00 -11.75
CA GLY A 223 21.02 3.66 -10.37
C GLY A 223 20.44 2.33 -9.88
N ALA A 224 20.62 2.01 -8.60
CA ALA A 224 20.02 0.83 -7.97
C ALA A 224 18.57 1.11 -7.56
N TRP A 225 17.61 0.38 -8.12
CA TRP A 225 16.19 0.57 -7.80
C TRP A 225 15.37 -0.72 -7.89
N ILE A 226 14.22 -0.69 -7.21
CA ILE A 226 13.14 -1.65 -7.39
C ILE A 226 11.79 -0.92 -7.32
N ALA A 227 10.92 -1.13 -8.31
CA ALA A 227 9.56 -0.65 -8.31
C ALA A 227 8.62 -1.77 -7.85
N LEU A 228 7.81 -1.54 -6.81
CA LEU A 228 6.88 -2.52 -6.24
C LEU A 228 5.47 -2.24 -6.72
N ARG A 229 4.77 -3.28 -7.17
CA ARG A 229 3.37 -3.24 -7.63
C ARG A 229 2.57 -4.39 -7.04
N THR A 230 1.25 -4.28 -7.05
CA THR A 230 0.38 -5.28 -6.41
C THR A 230 -0.86 -5.57 -7.24
N PHE A 231 -1.33 -6.80 -7.17
CA PHE A 231 -2.65 -7.18 -7.70
C PHE A 231 -3.78 -6.93 -6.70
N SER A 232 -3.47 -6.49 -5.47
CA SER A 232 -4.45 -6.29 -4.41
C SER A 232 -5.40 -5.12 -4.65
N LYS A 233 -5.02 -4.11 -5.46
CA LYS A 233 -5.74 -2.85 -5.62
C LYS A 233 -6.53 -2.84 -6.93
N ALA A 234 -5.98 -2.32 -8.01
CA ALA A 234 -6.66 -2.17 -9.30
C ALA A 234 -7.19 -3.50 -9.86
N TYR A 235 -6.45 -4.58 -9.68
CA TYR A 235 -6.84 -5.91 -10.15
C TYR A 235 -7.84 -6.66 -9.26
N GLY A 236 -8.16 -6.15 -8.06
CA GLY A 236 -9.18 -6.73 -7.17
C GLY A 236 -8.81 -8.06 -6.51
N LEU A 237 -7.53 -8.40 -6.39
CA LEU A 237 -7.05 -9.68 -5.86
C LEU A 237 -6.50 -9.59 -4.42
N ALA A 238 -7.01 -8.66 -3.61
CA ALA A 238 -6.49 -8.41 -2.25
C ALA A 238 -6.43 -9.68 -1.38
N GLY A 239 -7.43 -10.55 -1.47
CA GLY A 239 -7.52 -11.80 -0.69
C GLY A 239 -6.55 -12.89 -1.15
N LEU A 240 -6.05 -12.83 -2.39
CA LEU A 240 -5.14 -13.85 -2.93
C LEU A 240 -3.66 -13.57 -2.60
N ARG A 241 -3.35 -12.39 -2.08
CA ARG A 241 -2.00 -12.05 -1.62
C ARG A 241 -0.93 -12.23 -2.68
N VAL A 242 -0.98 -11.46 -3.76
CA VAL A 242 0.03 -11.47 -4.83
C VAL A 242 0.44 -10.06 -5.23
N GLY A 243 1.75 -9.87 -5.39
CA GLY A 243 2.37 -8.64 -5.85
C GLY A 243 3.72 -8.94 -6.48
N TYR A 244 4.36 -7.92 -7.03
CA TYR A 244 5.61 -8.07 -7.72
C TYR A 244 6.50 -6.84 -7.59
N GLY A 245 7.80 -7.06 -7.81
CA GLY A 245 8.80 -6.02 -7.95
C GLY A 245 9.48 -6.14 -9.30
N ILE A 246 9.84 -4.99 -9.86
CA ILE A 246 10.66 -4.87 -11.06
C ILE A 246 11.96 -4.23 -10.61
N ALA A 247 13.06 -4.95 -10.71
CA ALA A 247 14.39 -4.52 -10.27
C ALA A 247 15.21 -3.95 -11.43
N SER A 248 16.14 -3.05 -11.10
CA SER A 248 17.14 -2.53 -12.04
C SER A 248 18.05 -3.60 -12.62
N ASP A 249 18.30 -4.66 -11.85
CA ASP A 249 19.22 -5.74 -12.23
C ASP A 249 18.75 -7.09 -11.66
N ALA A 250 19.02 -8.18 -12.38
CA ALA A 250 18.72 -9.54 -11.97
C ALA A 250 19.45 -9.95 -10.70
N ALA A 251 20.63 -9.41 -10.43
CA ALA A 251 21.41 -9.72 -9.22
C ALA A 251 20.65 -9.32 -7.94
N LEU A 252 19.87 -8.23 -7.97
CA LEU A 252 19.00 -7.88 -6.84
C LEU A 252 17.93 -8.95 -6.63
N VAL A 253 17.28 -9.43 -7.70
CA VAL A 253 16.27 -10.50 -7.63
C VAL A 253 16.88 -11.79 -7.08
N GLU A 254 18.08 -12.18 -7.50
CA GLU A 254 18.79 -13.34 -6.97
C GLU A 254 19.05 -13.24 -5.46
N LEU A 255 19.39 -12.06 -4.95
CA LEU A 255 19.53 -11.82 -3.50
C LEU A 255 18.19 -12.02 -2.77
N LEU A 256 17.10 -11.50 -3.33
CA LEU A 256 15.76 -11.66 -2.75
C LEU A 256 15.29 -13.12 -2.81
N ASP A 257 15.60 -13.85 -3.87
CA ASP A 257 15.28 -15.28 -4.01
C ASP A 257 16.00 -16.16 -2.96
N ARG A 258 17.13 -15.70 -2.38
CA ARG A 258 17.83 -16.41 -1.29
C ARG A 258 17.11 -16.33 0.06
N VAL A 259 16.31 -15.27 0.28
CA VAL A 259 15.62 -15.02 1.55
C VAL A 259 14.10 -15.20 1.46
N ARG A 260 13.56 -15.43 0.26
CA ARG A 260 12.13 -15.63 0.08
C ARG A 260 11.66 -16.96 0.69
N THR A 261 10.42 -16.99 1.15
CA THR A 261 9.75 -18.22 1.56
C THR A 261 9.52 -19.10 0.33
N PRO A 262 10.06 -20.35 0.30
CA PRO A 262 9.78 -21.28 -0.79
C PRO A 262 8.27 -21.49 -0.95
N PHE A 263 7.78 -21.53 -2.21
CA PHE A 263 6.35 -21.67 -2.52
C PHE A 263 5.45 -20.60 -1.87
N GLY A 264 6.01 -19.42 -1.50
CA GLY A 264 5.32 -18.37 -0.77
C GLY A 264 4.14 -17.73 -1.51
N VAL A 265 4.05 -17.90 -2.83
CA VAL A 265 2.92 -17.49 -3.66
C VAL A 265 2.12 -18.72 -4.07
N SER A 266 0.87 -18.79 -3.61
CA SER A 266 0.01 -19.95 -3.84
C SER A 266 -0.32 -20.14 -5.32
N LEU A 267 -0.67 -21.39 -5.71
CA LEU A 267 -1.12 -21.69 -7.07
C LEU A 267 -2.32 -20.81 -7.48
N ALA A 268 -3.30 -20.65 -6.58
CA ALA A 268 -4.46 -19.79 -6.83
C ALA A 268 -4.05 -18.34 -7.16
N ALA A 269 -3.09 -17.81 -6.41
CA ALA A 269 -2.59 -16.46 -6.60
C ALA A 269 -1.87 -16.29 -7.95
N GLN A 270 -1.04 -17.27 -8.34
CA GLN A 270 -0.32 -17.24 -9.63
C GLN A 270 -1.29 -17.31 -10.81
N LEU A 271 -2.25 -18.24 -10.79
CA LEU A 271 -3.26 -18.40 -11.84
C LEU A 271 -4.14 -17.15 -11.98
N ALA A 272 -4.64 -16.64 -10.86
CA ALA A 272 -5.49 -15.46 -10.84
C ALA A 272 -4.77 -14.19 -11.31
N ALA A 273 -3.54 -13.98 -10.86
CA ALA A 273 -2.74 -12.84 -11.29
C ALA A 273 -2.47 -12.87 -12.79
N ARG A 274 -2.11 -14.05 -13.32
CA ARG A 274 -1.92 -14.25 -14.76
C ARG A 274 -3.19 -13.91 -15.55
N ALA A 275 -4.35 -14.47 -15.14
CA ALA A 275 -5.62 -14.21 -15.80
C ALA A 275 -6.06 -12.74 -15.72
N ALA A 276 -5.73 -12.06 -14.61
CA ALA A 276 -6.01 -10.64 -14.43
C ALA A 276 -5.17 -9.76 -15.35
N LEU A 277 -3.89 -10.11 -15.60
CA LEU A 277 -3.03 -9.41 -16.56
C LEU A 277 -3.57 -9.51 -18.00
N ASP A 278 -4.17 -10.63 -18.35
CA ASP A 278 -4.73 -10.86 -19.70
C ASP A 278 -6.07 -10.11 -19.92
N ASP A 279 -6.58 -9.37 -18.93
CA ASP A 279 -7.80 -8.56 -19.03
C ASP A 279 -7.60 -7.13 -18.53
N GLU A 280 -6.70 -6.43 -19.16
CA GLU A 280 -6.40 -5.03 -18.83
C GLU A 280 -7.62 -4.11 -18.99
N ALA A 281 -8.53 -4.45 -19.93
CA ALA A 281 -9.75 -3.66 -20.17
C ALA A 281 -10.66 -3.62 -18.94
N HIS A 282 -10.86 -4.76 -18.26
CA HIS A 282 -11.64 -4.83 -17.02
C HIS A 282 -10.99 -3.97 -15.92
N MET A 283 -9.69 -4.12 -15.72
CA MET A 283 -8.94 -3.33 -14.74
C MET A 283 -9.06 -1.84 -15.00
N ARG A 284 -8.83 -1.39 -16.24
CA ARG A 284 -8.94 0.03 -16.64
C ARG A 284 -10.34 0.59 -16.42
N ALA A 285 -11.38 -0.17 -16.74
CA ALA A 285 -12.78 0.24 -16.50
C ALA A 285 -13.05 0.43 -15.00
N GLY A 286 -12.61 -0.50 -14.15
CA GLY A 286 -12.74 -0.41 -12.69
C GLY A 286 -11.98 0.80 -12.12
N VAL A 287 -10.76 1.04 -12.59
CA VAL A 287 -9.94 2.21 -12.21
C VAL A 287 -10.64 3.52 -12.58
N ALA A 288 -11.13 3.65 -13.81
CA ALA A 288 -11.83 4.86 -14.26
C ALA A 288 -13.08 5.16 -13.40
N ARG A 289 -13.89 4.13 -13.09
CA ARG A 289 -15.05 4.27 -12.19
C ARG A 289 -14.62 4.70 -10.79
N THR A 290 -13.57 4.10 -10.24
CA THR A 290 -13.05 4.43 -8.91
C THR A 290 -12.57 5.88 -8.86
N VAL A 291 -11.84 6.35 -9.87
CA VAL A 291 -11.36 7.74 -9.94
C VAL A 291 -12.54 8.72 -10.03
N ALA A 292 -13.57 8.44 -10.84
CA ALA A 292 -14.77 9.26 -10.90
C ALA A 292 -15.48 9.35 -9.54
N GLN A 293 -15.65 8.22 -8.85
CA GLN A 293 -16.24 8.17 -7.50
C GLN A 293 -15.37 8.88 -6.46
N ARG A 294 -14.04 8.77 -6.56
CA ARG A 294 -13.11 9.51 -5.69
C ARG A 294 -13.33 11.02 -5.77
N GLU A 295 -13.42 11.56 -6.98
CA GLU A 295 -13.62 13.00 -7.18
C GLU A 295 -15.00 13.46 -6.72
N ALA A 296 -16.05 12.64 -6.92
CA ALA A 296 -17.39 12.93 -6.39
C ALA A 296 -17.39 12.95 -4.84
N MET A 297 -16.75 11.96 -4.19
CA MET A 297 -16.62 11.94 -2.73
C MET A 297 -15.79 13.12 -2.23
N ARG A 298 -14.66 13.45 -2.89
CA ARG A 298 -13.84 14.60 -2.53
C ARG A 298 -14.64 15.88 -2.55
N SER A 299 -15.39 16.12 -3.61
CA SER A 299 -16.24 17.31 -3.74
C SER A 299 -17.29 17.38 -2.63
N ALA A 300 -17.93 16.26 -2.28
CA ALA A 300 -18.91 16.19 -1.20
C ALA A 300 -18.28 16.46 0.18
N LEU A 301 -17.09 15.94 0.45
CA LEU A 301 -16.35 16.17 1.71
C LEU A 301 -15.91 17.64 1.85
N VAL A 302 -15.41 18.23 0.75
CA VAL A 302 -15.05 19.67 0.72
C VAL A 302 -16.30 20.53 0.95
N ALA A 303 -17.45 20.18 0.36
CA ALA A 303 -18.71 20.89 0.60
C ALA A 303 -19.23 20.76 2.06
N MET A 304 -18.74 19.78 2.83
CA MET A 304 -18.96 19.69 4.29
C MET A 304 -17.99 20.56 5.10
N GLY A 305 -17.09 21.34 4.46
CA GLY A 305 -16.07 22.15 5.12
C GLY A 305 -14.83 21.38 5.55
N LEU A 306 -14.66 20.12 5.12
CA LEU A 306 -13.53 19.30 5.49
C LEU A 306 -12.33 19.57 4.56
N ARG A 307 -11.13 19.49 5.12
CA ARG A 307 -9.89 19.53 4.36
C ARG A 307 -9.58 18.12 3.85
N VAL A 308 -9.46 17.94 2.54
CA VAL A 308 -9.17 16.68 1.89
C VAL A 308 -7.84 16.80 1.16
N ALA A 309 -6.90 15.91 1.47
CA ALA A 309 -5.62 15.87 0.76
C ALA A 309 -5.81 15.55 -0.73
N PRO A 310 -4.95 16.08 -1.63
CA PRO A 310 -4.89 15.62 -3.01
C PRO A 310 -4.66 14.10 -3.06
N SER A 311 -5.35 13.41 -3.96
CA SER A 311 -5.21 11.95 -4.05
C SER A 311 -5.10 11.46 -5.50
N ALA A 312 -4.08 10.65 -5.75
CA ALA A 312 -3.89 9.89 -6.98
C ALA A 312 -4.11 8.38 -6.76
N THR A 313 -4.87 8.00 -5.71
CA THR A 313 -5.09 6.61 -5.27
C THR A 313 -6.58 6.23 -5.34
N ASN A 314 -6.96 5.11 -4.74
CA ASN A 314 -8.35 4.69 -4.56
C ASN A 314 -8.91 5.02 -3.16
N PHE A 315 -8.38 6.05 -2.52
CA PHE A 315 -8.84 6.52 -1.20
C PHE A 315 -8.64 8.03 -1.06
N LEU A 316 -9.23 8.60 0.00
CA LEU A 316 -9.09 9.99 0.40
C LEU A 316 -8.55 10.05 1.83
N PHE A 317 -7.65 11.00 2.10
CA PHE A 317 -7.15 11.31 3.44
C PHE A 317 -7.76 12.63 3.88
N VAL A 318 -8.60 12.57 4.92
CA VAL A 318 -9.54 13.62 5.30
C VAL A 318 -9.20 14.13 6.69
N ASP A 319 -8.92 15.41 6.82
CA ASP A 319 -8.74 16.12 8.07
C ASP A 319 -10.10 16.56 8.61
N LEU A 320 -10.47 16.07 9.78
CA LEU A 320 -11.72 16.41 10.45
C LEU A 320 -11.63 17.70 11.27
N GLY A 321 -10.42 18.27 11.45
CA GLY A 321 -10.16 19.42 12.35
C GLY A 321 -10.43 19.12 13.83
N ARG A 322 -10.64 17.85 14.19
CA ARG A 322 -10.95 17.36 15.55
C ARG A 322 -10.53 15.89 15.70
N PRO A 323 -10.39 15.35 16.92
CA PRO A 323 -10.05 13.93 17.12
C PRO A 323 -10.99 12.99 16.37
N ASN A 324 -10.41 12.01 15.66
CA ASN A 324 -11.17 11.12 14.79
C ASN A 324 -11.96 10.02 15.54
N GLY A 325 -11.63 9.75 16.81
CA GLY A 325 -12.22 8.66 17.59
C GLY A 325 -13.76 8.68 17.64
N PRO A 326 -14.41 9.77 18.11
CA PRO A 326 -15.86 9.86 18.17
C PRO A 326 -16.56 9.73 16.81
N VAL A 327 -15.99 10.33 15.77
CA VAL A 327 -16.51 10.23 14.40
C VAL A 327 -16.37 8.81 13.87
N ASN A 328 -15.23 8.17 14.10
CA ASN A 328 -15.00 6.78 13.73
C ASN A 328 -15.96 5.82 14.44
N GLU A 329 -16.25 6.04 15.71
CA GLU A 329 -17.23 5.23 16.47
C GLU A 329 -18.65 5.37 15.88
N ALA A 330 -19.07 6.58 15.50
CA ALA A 330 -20.35 6.83 14.84
C ALA A 330 -20.43 6.13 13.46
N LEU A 331 -19.35 6.15 12.70
CA LEU A 331 -19.25 5.43 11.42
C LEU A 331 -19.37 3.92 11.63
N LEU A 332 -18.66 3.35 12.60
CA LEU A 332 -18.72 1.92 12.92
C LEU A 332 -20.13 1.50 13.38
N ALA A 333 -20.80 2.32 14.21
CA ALA A 333 -22.16 2.08 14.67
C ALA A 333 -23.20 2.09 13.52
N ALA A 334 -22.89 2.75 12.40
CA ALA A 334 -23.69 2.71 11.18
C ALA A 334 -23.21 1.66 10.16
N GLY A 335 -22.27 0.78 10.53
CA GLY A 335 -21.73 -0.24 9.64
C GLY A 335 -20.72 0.26 8.61
N VAL A 336 -20.13 1.45 8.80
CA VAL A 336 -19.11 2.00 7.90
C VAL A 336 -17.73 1.84 8.53
N ILE A 337 -16.88 1.02 7.90
CA ILE A 337 -15.51 0.77 8.34
C ILE A 337 -14.55 1.63 7.53
N VAL A 338 -13.96 2.65 8.16
CA VAL A 338 -12.88 3.47 7.60
C VAL A 338 -11.60 3.25 8.40
N LYS A 339 -10.48 3.85 7.98
CA LYS A 339 -9.23 3.80 8.74
C LYS A 339 -9.04 5.11 9.51
N ALA A 340 -9.33 5.10 10.80
CA ALA A 340 -8.94 6.19 11.71
C ALA A 340 -7.42 6.14 11.91
N TRP A 341 -6.74 7.25 11.58
CA TRP A 341 -5.30 7.31 11.69
C TRP A 341 -4.88 7.52 13.15
N LYS A 342 -3.87 6.77 13.60
CA LYS A 342 -3.48 6.74 15.02
C LYS A 342 -2.10 7.34 15.29
N GLU A 343 -1.36 7.64 14.24
CA GLU A 343 -0.01 8.18 14.34
C GLU A 343 -0.04 9.59 14.94
N PRO A 344 0.85 9.92 15.90
CA PRO A 344 0.92 11.25 16.50
C PRO A 344 1.03 12.35 15.43
N GLY A 345 0.25 13.43 15.61
CA GLY A 345 0.13 14.51 14.64
C GLY A 345 -0.95 14.28 13.56
N PHE A 346 -1.51 13.07 13.46
CA PHE A 346 -2.53 12.72 12.45
C PHE A 346 -3.80 12.10 13.05
N THR A 347 -4.00 12.20 14.36
CA THR A 347 -5.15 11.59 15.06
C THR A 347 -6.49 12.27 14.78
N GLN A 348 -6.49 13.35 13.99
CA GLN A 348 -7.69 13.98 13.45
C GLN A 348 -8.03 13.54 12.02
N PHE A 349 -7.23 12.65 11.43
CA PHE A 349 -7.43 12.21 10.05
C PHE A 349 -8.17 10.88 9.96
N LEU A 350 -8.99 10.75 8.91
CA LEU A 350 -9.53 9.48 8.43
C LEU A 350 -8.95 9.18 7.04
N ARG A 351 -8.57 7.93 6.77
CA ARG A 351 -8.38 7.45 5.41
C ARG A 351 -9.63 6.67 5.00
N ILE A 352 -10.31 7.15 3.96
CA ILE A 352 -11.57 6.60 3.45
C ILE A 352 -11.31 6.01 2.07
N SER A 353 -11.43 4.70 1.94
CA SER A 353 -11.35 4.02 0.64
C SER A 353 -12.58 4.36 -0.21
N VAL A 354 -12.39 4.41 -1.51
CA VAL A 354 -13.50 4.59 -2.46
C VAL A 354 -14.16 3.23 -2.69
N GLY A 355 -15.41 3.11 -2.24
CA GLY A 355 -16.24 1.92 -2.37
C GLY A 355 -17.22 1.99 -3.55
N SER A 356 -18.27 1.15 -3.49
CA SER A 356 -19.42 1.27 -4.38
C SER A 356 -20.14 2.60 -4.16
N GLU A 357 -20.93 3.04 -5.14
CA GLU A 357 -21.74 4.26 -5.02
C GLU A 357 -22.62 4.25 -3.77
N ALA A 358 -23.22 3.09 -3.47
CA ALA A 358 -24.07 2.92 -2.31
C ALA A 358 -23.29 2.98 -0.98
N ASP A 359 -22.06 2.45 -0.93
CA ASP A 359 -21.21 2.50 0.27
C ASP A 359 -20.64 3.91 0.48
N ASN A 360 -20.25 4.58 -0.60
CA ASN A 360 -19.82 5.96 -0.59
C ASN A 360 -20.92 6.89 -0.07
N ALA A 361 -22.16 6.71 -0.55
CA ALA A 361 -23.32 7.48 -0.11
C ALA A 361 -23.62 7.28 1.39
N LEU A 362 -23.59 6.03 1.87
CA LEU A 362 -23.76 5.71 3.29
C LEU A 362 -22.68 6.37 4.14
N CYS A 363 -21.41 6.29 3.71
CA CYS A 363 -20.30 6.92 4.41
C CYS A 363 -20.48 8.44 4.52
N LEU A 364 -20.80 9.12 3.41
CA LEU A 364 -20.99 10.57 3.37
C LEU A 364 -22.18 11.03 4.22
N GLN A 365 -23.30 10.27 4.19
CA GLN A 365 -24.48 10.54 5.01
C GLN A 365 -24.17 10.41 6.49
N THR A 366 -23.54 9.31 6.88
CA THR A 366 -23.19 9.05 8.30
C THR A 366 -22.17 10.06 8.81
N LEU A 367 -21.15 10.38 8.00
CA LEU A 367 -20.15 11.37 8.37
C LEU A 367 -20.77 12.74 8.60
N ARG A 368 -21.68 13.18 7.72
CA ARG A 368 -22.41 14.45 7.88
C ARG A 368 -23.20 14.49 9.17
N ALA A 369 -23.93 13.42 9.51
CA ALA A 369 -24.69 13.32 10.74
C ALA A 369 -23.78 13.35 11.98
N ALA A 370 -22.67 12.60 11.96
CA ALA A 370 -21.71 12.57 13.06
C ALA A 370 -21.06 13.93 13.33
N LEU A 371 -20.76 14.70 12.27
CA LEU A 371 -20.18 16.03 12.39
C LEU A 371 -21.20 17.06 12.91
N ALA A 372 -22.48 16.95 12.52
CA ALA A 372 -23.55 17.84 12.98
C ALA A 372 -23.96 17.57 14.44
N GLY A 373 -24.05 16.30 14.86
CA GLY A 373 -24.40 15.92 16.24
C GLY A 373 -23.37 16.37 17.27
N GLN A 374 -22.10 16.37 16.94
CA GLN A 374 -21.02 16.85 17.80
C GLN A 374 -20.89 18.39 17.86
N ALA A 375 -21.52 19.13 16.94
CA ALA A 375 -21.57 20.58 16.99
C ALA A 375 -22.63 21.10 17.95
N ALA A 376 -23.59 20.25 18.37
CA ALA A 376 -24.65 20.59 19.33
C ALA A 376 -24.22 20.38 20.81
N ASP A 377 -23.12 19.64 21.04
CA ASP A 377 -22.59 19.30 22.37
C ASP A 377 -21.40 20.21 22.81
N CYS A 378 -21.01 21.19 22.01
CA CYS A 378 -20.02 22.23 22.30
C CYS A 378 -20.68 23.59 22.46
#